data_f85df3e7372984ef8a638861d4b11586
#
_entry.id   f85df3e7372984ef8a638861d4b11586
#
_cell.length_a   1.000
_cell.length_b   1.000
_cell.length_c   1.000
_cell.angle_alpha   90.00
_cell.angle_beta   90.00
_cell.angle_gamma   90.00
#
_symmetry.space_group_name_H-M   'P 1'
#
loop_
_entity.id
_entity.type
_entity.pdbx_description
1 polymer ?
#
loop_
_entity_poly.entity_id
_entity_poly.type
_entity_poly.pdbx_seq_one_letter_code
_entity_poly.pdbx_strand_id
1 'polypeptide(L)'
;VSQHSSRLFTSESVTEGHPDKICDAISDSILDALLAKDPRSRVAVETMVTTGQVHVAGEVTTEAYADIPSIVRDKIVEIGYDSSAKGFDGYSCGVNVAIGSQSPDIAQGVDTAFEKRVEGTEDEIAKQGAGDQGLMFGYACTDTPELMPLPIALAHRLSRRLTAVRKDGTVPYLRPDGKTQVTIEYAGDQPVRLDTVVVSTQHADGIDLEKLLGVDIRRHVVAPEVDALGLDTSDVRLLVNPTGRFVIGGPMGDAGLTGRKIIVDTYGGMARHGGGAFSGKDPSKVDRSAAYAMRWVAKNAVAAGLATRIEVQVAYAIGKAAPVGLFVETFGTETVDPTKIQQAIGEVFDLRPAAIIRDLDLLRPIYAPTAAYGHFGRTDVELPWESTDRADALRAAAGA
;
A
#
# COMPACT_ATOMS: atom_id res chain seq x y z
N VAL A 1 -10.94 -37.84 -9.52
CA VAL A 1 -9.97 -36.74 -9.73
C VAL A 1 -10.81 -35.57 -10.21
N SER A 2 -11.19 -34.64 -9.32
CA SER A 2 -11.84 -33.38 -9.71
C SER A 2 -10.84 -32.62 -10.56
N GLN A 3 -11.20 -32.31 -11.82
CA GLN A 3 -10.45 -31.34 -12.63
C GLN A 3 -10.58 -29.99 -11.92
N HIS A 4 -9.58 -29.59 -11.16
CA HIS A 4 -9.46 -28.21 -10.73
C HIS A 4 -9.38 -27.36 -12.00
N SER A 5 -10.35 -26.46 -12.19
CA SER A 5 -10.32 -25.54 -13.31
C SER A 5 -9.11 -24.62 -13.12
N SER A 6 -8.19 -24.63 -14.08
CA SER A 6 -7.09 -23.68 -14.14
C SER A 6 -7.66 -22.27 -14.36
N ARG A 7 -7.14 -21.28 -13.61
CA ARG A 7 -7.51 -19.86 -13.78
C ARG A 7 -6.26 -18.99 -13.82
N LEU A 8 -6.30 -17.95 -14.63
CA LEU A 8 -5.28 -16.91 -14.64
C LEU A 8 -5.70 -15.74 -13.75
N PHE A 9 -4.77 -15.24 -12.94
CA PHE A 9 -4.97 -14.04 -12.14
C PHE A 9 -3.82 -13.07 -12.36
N THR A 10 -4.14 -11.78 -12.53
CA THR A 10 -3.18 -10.74 -12.88
C THR A 10 -3.21 -9.63 -11.86
N SER A 11 -2.02 -9.18 -11.44
CA SER A 11 -1.81 -7.96 -10.66
C SER A 11 -0.76 -7.09 -11.31
N GLU A 12 -0.81 -5.79 -11.01
CA GLU A 12 0.18 -4.82 -11.47
C GLU A 12 0.82 -4.07 -10.30
N SER A 13 2.01 -3.54 -10.52
CA SER A 13 2.67 -2.59 -9.64
C SER A 13 3.35 -1.50 -10.46
N VAL A 14 3.76 -0.44 -9.80
CA VAL A 14 4.44 0.70 -10.42
C VAL A 14 5.67 1.09 -9.61
N THR A 15 6.64 1.74 -10.27
CA THR A 15 7.82 2.28 -9.60
C THR A 15 7.49 3.54 -8.79
N GLU A 16 8.42 3.94 -7.93
CA GLU A 16 8.32 5.20 -7.16
C GLU A 16 8.24 6.45 -8.05
N GLY A 17 8.73 6.36 -9.30
CA GLY A 17 8.70 7.45 -10.28
C GLY A 17 7.44 7.53 -11.13
N HIS A 18 6.47 6.63 -10.93
CA HIS A 18 5.13 6.78 -11.52
C HIS A 18 4.45 8.04 -10.96
N PRO A 19 3.77 8.87 -11.78
CA PRO A 19 3.19 10.14 -11.33
C PRO A 19 2.33 10.05 -10.07
N ASP A 20 1.44 9.06 -9.97
CA ASP A 20 0.61 8.87 -8.79
C ASP A 20 1.47 8.51 -7.55
N LYS A 21 2.55 7.74 -7.72
CA LYS A 21 3.43 7.36 -6.60
C LYS A 21 4.36 8.48 -6.16
N ILE A 22 4.74 9.39 -7.04
CA ILE A 22 5.39 10.64 -6.66
C ILE A 22 4.48 11.43 -5.71
N CYS A 23 3.19 11.52 -6.04
CA CYS A 23 2.21 12.20 -5.19
C CYS A 23 2.05 11.54 -3.83
N ASP A 24 1.93 10.21 -3.79
CA ASP A 24 1.85 9.44 -2.54
C ASP A 24 3.11 9.64 -1.68
N ALA A 25 4.30 9.59 -2.29
CA ALA A 25 5.57 9.78 -1.60
C ALA A 25 5.71 11.21 -1.03
N ILE A 26 5.30 12.23 -1.76
CA ILE A 26 5.29 13.62 -1.28
C ILE A 26 4.34 13.78 -0.11
N SER A 27 3.09 13.31 -0.24
CA SER A 27 2.07 13.43 0.79
C SER A 27 2.48 12.72 2.09
N ASP A 28 3.04 11.52 2.01
CA ASP A 28 3.54 10.79 3.18
C ASP A 28 4.82 11.38 3.77
N SER A 29 5.68 11.99 2.95
CA SER A 29 6.87 12.70 3.47
C SER A 29 6.49 13.95 4.26
N ILE A 30 5.43 14.65 3.85
CA ILE A 30 4.88 15.78 4.61
C ILE A 30 4.28 15.28 5.92
N LEU A 31 3.50 14.21 5.89
CA LEU A 31 2.93 13.58 7.09
C LEU A 31 4.03 13.20 8.09
N ASP A 32 5.06 12.48 7.64
CA ASP A 32 6.16 12.04 8.50
C ASP A 32 6.94 13.21 9.11
N ALA A 33 7.18 14.27 8.33
CA ALA A 33 7.84 15.47 8.80
C ALA A 33 7.06 16.19 9.92
N LEU A 34 5.73 16.13 9.88
CA LEU A 34 4.86 16.69 10.91
C LEU A 34 4.82 15.78 12.14
N LEU A 35 4.57 14.48 11.97
CA LEU A 35 4.49 13.50 13.07
C LEU A 35 5.80 13.41 13.86
N ALA A 36 6.95 13.56 13.21
CA ALA A 36 8.26 13.56 13.87
C ALA A 36 8.41 14.66 14.93
N LYS A 37 7.67 15.77 14.81
CA LYS A 37 7.73 16.92 15.71
C LYS A 37 6.49 17.05 16.59
N ASP A 38 5.34 16.65 16.07
CA ASP A 38 4.05 16.65 16.77
C ASP A 38 3.30 15.34 16.43
N PRO A 39 3.45 14.29 17.27
CA PRO A 39 2.78 13.00 17.05
C PRO A 39 1.25 13.08 17.00
N ARG A 40 0.65 14.18 17.49
CA ARG A 40 -0.81 14.41 17.47
C ARG A 40 -1.28 15.23 16.28
N SER A 41 -0.42 15.50 15.32
CA SER A 41 -0.80 16.22 14.09
C SER A 41 -1.98 15.55 13.40
N ARG A 42 -2.96 16.35 13.00
CA ARG A 42 -4.07 15.94 12.13
C ARG A 42 -3.73 16.36 10.71
N VAL A 43 -3.62 15.39 9.83
CA VAL A 43 -3.10 15.60 8.48
C VAL A 43 -3.99 14.90 7.46
N ALA A 44 -4.43 15.65 6.47
CA ALA A 44 -5.06 15.15 5.26
C ALA A 44 -4.48 15.97 4.11
N VAL A 45 -3.38 15.48 3.51
CA VAL A 45 -2.63 16.18 2.46
C VAL A 45 -2.65 15.38 1.18
N GLU A 46 -3.11 16.02 0.12
CA GLU A 46 -3.17 15.47 -1.22
C GLU A 46 -2.21 16.25 -2.13
N THR A 47 -1.60 15.53 -3.05
CA THR A 47 -0.64 16.09 -4.00
C THR A 47 -1.11 15.78 -5.41
N MET A 48 -0.94 16.74 -6.32
CA MET A 48 -1.07 16.57 -7.75
C MET A 48 0.25 16.95 -8.41
N VAL A 49 0.70 16.16 -9.37
CA VAL A 49 1.84 16.49 -10.23
C VAL A 49 1.41 16.51 -11.68
N THR A 50 1.99 17.40 -12.46
CA THR A 50 1.88 17.46 -13.92
C THR A 50 3.15 18.05 -14.50
N THR A 51 3.21 18.33 -15.81
CA THR A 51 4.39 18.90 -16.44
C THR A 51 4.91 20.14 -15.70
N GLY A 52 6.07 20.04 -15.08
CA GLY A 52 6.75 21.15 -14.42
C GLY A 52 6.08 21.71 -13.16
N GLN A 53 5.02 21.09 -12.63
CA GLN A 53 4.22 21.61 -11.53
C GLN A 53 3.89 20.55 -10.49
N VAL A 54 3.89 21.00 -9.21
CA VAL A 54 3.39 20.26 -8.05
C VAL A 54 2.39 21.14 -7.32
N HIS A 55 1.23 20.58 -7.00
CA HIS A 55 0.22 21.23 -6.19
C HIS A 55 -0.02 20.37 -4.95
N VAL A 56 0.14 20.97 -3.77
CA VAL A 56 -0.14 20.34 -2.48
C VAL A 56 -1.33 21.04 -1.86
N ALA A 57 -2.37 20.29 -1.56
CA ALA A 57 -3.61 20.83 -0.97
C ALA A 57 -4.08 19.93 0.18
N GLY A 58 -4.92 20.45 1.05
CA GLY A 58 -5.51 19.70 2.14
C GLY A 58 -5.65 20.48 3.44
N GLU A 59 -5.84 19.76 4.53
CA GLU A 59 -6.04 20.33 5.86
C GLU A 59 -5.02 19.74 6.84
N VAL A 60 -4.42 20.64 7.63
CA VAL A 60 -3.45 20.27 8.67
C VAL A 60 -3.75 21.05 9.95
N THR A 61 -3.81 20.34 11.07
CA THR A 61 -3.84 20.92 12.41
C THR A 61 -2.66 20.35 13.18
N THR A 62 -1.68 21.19 13.51
CA THR A 62 -0.42 20.78 14.12
C THR A 62 0.24 21.94 14.85
N GLU A 63 1.08 21.64 15.84
CA GLU A 63 2.02 22.59 16.46
C GLU A 63 3.39 22.57 15.78
N ALA A 64 3.60 21.64 14.84
CA ALA A 64 4.86 21.51 14.10
C ALA A 64 4.91 22.46 12.88
N TYR A 65 6.14 22.74 12.44
CA TYR A 65 6.41 23.40 11.16
C TYR A 65 7.12 22.43 10.23
N ALA A 66 6.67 22.35 8.98
CA ALA A 66 7.33 21.63 7.88
C ALA A 66 7.55 22.59 6.69
N ASP A 67 8.76 22.61 6.15
CA ASP A 67 9.07 23.29 4.89
C ASP A 67 8.60 22.44 3.71
N ILE A 68 7.32 22.54 3.39
CA ILE A 68 6.68 21.71 2.35
C ILE A 68 7.37 21.87 0.99
N PRO A 69 7.70 23.07 0.48
CA PRO A 69 8.40 23.20 -0.78
C PRO A 69 9.75 22.42 -0.83
N SER A 70 10.53 22.47 0.26
CA SER A 70 11.79 21.72 0.33
C SER A 70 11.55 20.21 0.36
N ILE A 71 10.59 19.74 1.16
CA ILE A 71 10.20 18.30 1.20
C ILE A 71 9.80 17.80 -0.18
N VAL A 72 8.99 18.55 -0.90
CA VAL A 72 8.55 18.23 -2.28
C VAL A 72 9.76 18.08 -3.20
N ARG A 73 10.66 19.07 -3.22
CA ARG A 73 11.83 19.07 -4.10
C ARG A 73 12.78 17.93 -3.80
N ASP A 74 13.10 17.74 -2.53
CA ASP A 74 14.00 16.68 -2.06
C ASP A 74 13.45 15.30 -2.43
N LYS A 75 12.16 15.07 -2.27
CA LYS A 75 11.53 13.80 -2.63
C LYS A 75 11.56 13.54 -4.13
N ILE A 76 11.30 14.54 -4.96
CA ILE A 76 11.35 14.40 -6.42
C ILE A 76 12.77 14.08 -6.90
N VAL A 77 13.78 14.75 -6.31
CA VAL A 77 15.21 14.50 -6.62
C VAL A 77 15.63 13.11 -6.14
N GLU A 78 15.24 12.69 -4.93
CA GLU A 78 15.48 11.34 -4.38
C GLU A 78 14.95 10.24 -5.28
N ILE A 79 13.74 10.43 -5.84
CA ILE A 79 13.12 9.51 -6.81
C ILE A 79 13.95 9.42 -8.10
N GLY A 80 14.67 10.48 -8.44
CA GLY A 80 15.58 10.53 -9.59
C GLY A 80 15.15 11.48 -10.71
N TYR A 81 14.19 12.35 -10.46
CA TYR A 81 13.84 13.47 -11.35
C TYR A 81 14.66 14.70 -10.96
N ASP A 82 15.94 14.68 -11.33
CA ASP A 82 16.97 15.66 -10.97
C ASP A 82 17.39 16.55 -12.15
N SER A 83 16.69 16.43 -13.29
CA SER A 83 17.03 17.17 -14.52
C SER A 83 15.82 17.23 -15.46
N SER A 84 15.64 18.38 -16.09
CA SER A 84 14.64 18.57 -17.16
C SER A 84 14.80 17.61 -18.35
N ALA A 85 16.00 17.06 -18.56
CA ALA A 85 16.24 16.02 -19.58
C ALA A 85 15.53 14.70 -19.27
N LYS A 86 15.06 14.50 -18.03
CA LYS A 86 14.24 13.35 -17.61
C LYS A 86 12.74 13.62 -17.69
N GLY A 87 12.33 14.80 -18.16
CA GLY A 87 10.95 15.23 -18.30
C GLY A 87 10.34 15.88 -17.06
N PHE A 88 11.01 15.81 -15.90
CA PHE A 88 10.62 16.46 -14.65
C PHE A 88 11.88 16.76 -13.83
N ASP A 89 11.85 17.85 -13.07
CA ASP A 89 13.04 18.34 -12.37
C ASP A 89 12.66 18.94 -11.00
N GLY A 90 13.02 18.26 -9.94
CA GLY A 90 12.76 18.70 -8.56
C GLY A 90 13.42 20.03 -8.19
N TYR A 91 14.54 20.39 -8.84
CA TYR A 91 15.22 21.67 -8.57
C TYR A 91 14.48 22.88 -9.14
N SER A 92 13.74 22.70 -10.25
CA SER A 92 13.16 23.81 -11.02
C SER A 92 11.64 23.77 -11.17
N CYS A 93 10.94 22.70 -10.78
CA CYS A 93 9.49 22.63 -10.87
C CYS A 93 8.80 23.70 -10.02
N GLY A 94 7.62 24.17 -10.46
CA GLY A 94 6.74 25.01 -9.66
C GLY A 94 6.14 24.22 -8.50
N VAL A 95 6.10 24.80 -7.30
CA VAL A 95 5.46 24.19 -6.13
C VAL A 95 4.41 25.15 -5.57
N ASN A 96 3.16 24.74 -5.60
CA ASN A 96 2.03 25.50 -5.04
C ASN A 96 1.52 24.76 -3.80
N VAL A 97 1.32 25.48 -2.70
CA VAL A 97 0.82 24.96 -1.44
C VAL A 97 -0.47 25.67 -1.05
N ALA A 98 -1.55 24.91 -0.88
CA ALA A 98 -2.88 25.39 -0.47
C ALA A 98 -3.38 24.51 0.68
N ILE A 99 -2.87 24.76 1.89
CA ILE A 99 -3.24 24.02 3.10
C ILE A 99 -4.04 24.92 4.03
N GLY A 100 -5.21 24.41 4.43
CA GLY A 100 -6.07 25.02 5.44
C GLY A 100 -6.01 24.28 6.78
N SER A 101 -6.82 24.72 7.74
CA SER A 101 -7.06 24.02 9.00
C SER A 101 -8.24 23.06 8.87
N GLN A 102 -8.22 21.97 9.66
CA GLN A 102 -9.35 21.02 9.71
C GLN A 102 -10.64 21.70 10.17
N SER A 103 -11.78 21.29 9.59
CA SER A 103 -13.12 21.74 10.01
C SER A 103 -13.38 21.41 11.48
N PRO A 104 -13.84 22.38 12.29
CA PRO A 104 -14.23 22.14 13.68
C PRO A 104 -15.36 21.11 13.83
N ASP A 105 -16.26 21.02 12.85
CA ASP A 105 -17.37 20.06 12.87
C ASP A 105 -16.88 18.60 12.73
N ILE A 106 -15.86 18.37 11.90
CA ILE A 106 -15.22 17.06 11.78
C ILE A 106 -14.41 16.74 13.04
N ALA A 107 -13.63 17.70 13.53
CA ALA A 107 -12.80 17.53 14.73
C ALA A 107 -13.63 17.10 15.95
N GLN A 108 -14.83 17.65 16.13
CA GLN A 108 -15.72 17.30 17.24
C GLN A 108 -16.01 15.80 17.34
N GLY A 109 -16.26 15.13 16.23
CA GLY A 109 -16.58 13.70 16.19
C GLY A 109 -15.36 12.81 16.42
N VAL A 110 -14.18 13.28 16.01
CA VAL A 110 -12.91 12.57 16.22
C VAL A 110 -12.42 12.71 17.66
N ASP A 111 -12.44 13.93 18.20
CA ASP A 111 -11.87 14.24 19.51
C ASP A 111 -12.76 13.75 20.66
N THR A 112 -14.08 13.67 20.42
CA THR A 112 -15.03 13.19 21.43
C THR A 112 -16.11 12.33 20.78
N ALA A 113 -15.95 11.01 20.85
CA ALA A 113 -16.87 10.04 20.26
C ALA A 113 -18.29 10.11 20.84
N PHE A 114 -19.24 9.55 20.09
CA PHE A 114 -20.66 9.44 20.47
C PHE A 114 -20.82 8.75 21.83
N GLU A 115 -20.08 7.69 22.06
CA GLU A 115 -20.08 6.91 23.31
C GLU A 115 -19.73 7.79 24.53
N LYS A 116 -18.79 8.74 24.36
CA LYS A 116 -18.46 9.71 25.42
C LYS A 116 -19.50 10.81 25.55
N ARG A 117 -19.94 11.39 24.43
CA ARG A 117 -20.83 12.56 24.43
C ARG A 117 -22.26 12.24 24.86
N VAL A 118 -22.78 11.06 24.46
CA VAL A 118 -24.20 10.68 24.60
C VAL A 118 -24.37 9.55 25.62
N GLU A 119 -23.52 8.54 25.60
CA GLU A 119 -23.62 7.38 26.49
C GLU A 119 -22.85 7.60 27.81
N GLY A 120 -21.99 8.63 27.87
CA GLY A 120 -21.29 9.03 29.11
C GLY A 120 -20.17 8.06 29.53
N THR A 121 -19.62 7.26 28.63
CA THR A 121 -18.56 6.30 28.96
C THR A 121 -17.31 6.98 29.55
N GLU A 122 -16.70 6.36 30.54
CA GLU A 122 -15.41 6.78 31.12
C GLU A 122 -14.22 6.00 30.52
N ASP A 123 -14.47 5.06 29.60
CA ASP A 123 -13.41 4.33 28.90
C ASP A 123 -12.61 5.28 27.99
N GLU A 124 -11.32 5.45 28.30
CA GLU A 124 -10.41 6.34 27.56
C GLU A 124 -10.29 5.95 26.08
N ILE A 125 -10.33 4.65 25.77
CA ILE A 125 -10.25 4.16 24.38
C ILE A 125 -11.52 4.49 23.61
N ALA A 126 -12.65 4.56 24.26
CA ALA A 126 -13.93 4.94 23.63
C ALA A 126 -14.13 6.46 23.53
N LYS A 127 -13.15 7.29 23.90
CA LYS A 127 -13.22 8.74 23.74
C LYS A 127 -12.99 9.20 22.32
N GLN A 128 -12.14 8.52 21.54
CA GLN A 128 -11.85 8.86 20.16
C GLN A 128 -12.79 8.13 19.21
N GLY A 129 -13.54 8.89 18.42
CA GLY A 129 -14.40 8.35 17.36
C GLY A 129 -13.67 8.15 16.04
N ALA A 130 -14.28 7.40 15.13
CA ALA A 130 -13.82 7.32 13.74
C ALA A 130 -13.99 8.68 13.06
N GLY A 131 -12.96 9.10 12.33
CA GLY A 131 -12.93 10.40 11.62
C GLY A 131 -13.85 10.47 10.41
N ASP A 132 -14.28 9.32 9.91
CA ASP A 132 -15.25 9.19 8.82
C ASP A 132 -16.02 7.88 8.95
N GLN A 133 -17.11 7.77 8.20
CA GLN A 133 -17.74 6.48 7.90
C GLN A 133 -16.89 5.74 6.86
N GLY A 134 -16.95 4.41 6.87
CA GLY A 134 -16.26 3.63 5.84
C GLY A 134 -16.19 2.16 6.16
N LEU A 135 -15.69 1.40 5.20
CA LEU A 135 -15.41 -0.03 5.35
C LEU A 135 -14.00 -0.31 4.83
N MET A 136 -13.26 -1.16 5.55
CA MET A 136 -11.88 -1.50 5.26
C MET A 136 -11.72 -3.00 5.23
N PHE A 137 -10.85 -3.48 4.35
CA PHE A 137 -10.57 -4.90 4.17
C PHE A 137 -9.14 -5.23 4.53
N GLY A 138 -8.95 -6.42 5.11
CA GLY A 138 -7.68 -7.09 5.21
C GLY A 138 -7.71 -8.44 4.54
N TYR A 139 -6.55 -8.89 4.08
CA TYR A 139 -6.40 -10.17 3.41
C TYR A 139 -5.04 -10.80 3.74
N ALA A 140 -5.03 -12.12 3.80
CA ALA A 140 -3.81 -12.92 3.86
C ALA A 140 -4.04 -14.28 3.20
N CYS A 141 -2.99 -14.85 2.61
CA CYS A 141 -3.00 -16.20 2.06
C CYS A 141 -1.61 -16.82 2.11
N THR A 142 -1.53 -18.12 1.90
CA THR A 142 -0.27 -18.89 1.98
C THR A 142 0.53 -18.92 0.67
N ASP A 143 0.24 -18.05 -0.29
CA ASP A 143 0.95 -18.04 -1.58
C ASP A 143 2.42 -17.66 -1.45
N THR A 144 2.77 -16.82 -0.49
CA THR A 144 4.14 -16.34 -0.23
C THR A 144 4.48 -16.41 1.26
N PRO A 145 5.76 -16.41 1.63
CA PRO A 145 6.19 -16.38 3.04
C PRO A 145 5.66 -15.17 3.81
N GLU A 146 5.47 -14.04 3.13
CA GLU A 146 4.92 -12.82 3.69
C GLU A 146 3.39 -12.88 3.89
N LEU A 147 2.77 -14.00 3.50
CA LEU A 147 1.33 -14.22 3.50
C LEU A 147 0.56 -13.22 2.62
N MET A 148 1.10 -12.98 1.42
CA MET A 148 0.53 -12.12 0.38
C MET A 148 0.16 -12.93 -0.86
N PRO A 149 -0.82 -12.46 -1.66
CA PRO A 149 -1.06 -13.02 -2.99
C PRO A 149 0.17 -12.90 -3.88
N LEU A 150 0.56 -14.01 -4.52
CA LEU A 150 1.78 -14.06 -5.32
C LEU A 150 1.82 -13.04 -6.48
N PRO A 151 0.71 -12.80 -7.24
CA PRO A 151 0.76 -11.87 -8.36
C PRO A 151 1.19 -10.46 -7.97
N ILE A 152 0.61 -9.90 -6.89
CA ILE A 152 0.98 -8.55 -6.42
C ILE A 152 2.36 -8.56 -5.75
N ALA A 153 2.70 -9.58 -4.98
CA ALA A 153 4.00 -9.68 -4.33
C ALA A 153 5.14 -9.70 -5.37
N LEU A 154 4.99 -10.49 -6.44
CA LEU A 154 5.98 -10.52 -7.52
C LEU A 154 6.00 -9.21 -8.32
N ALA A 155 4.85 -8.61 -8.61
CA ALA A 155 4.80 -7.32 -9.30
C ALA A 155 5.52 -6.22 -8.51
N HIS A 156 5.37 -6.17 -7.18
CA HIS A 156 6.12 -5.25 -6.31
C HIS A 156 7.62 -5.52 -6.33
N ARG A 157 8.05 -6.78 -6.24
CA ARG A 157 9.47 -7.16 -6.30
C ARG A 157 10.10 -6.72 -7.61
N LEU A 158 9.43 -6.96 -8.75
CA LEU A 158 9.89 -6.53 -10.06
C LEU A 158 9.99 -5.00 -10.18
N SER A 159 9.00 -4.24 -9.69
CA SER A 159 9.02 -2.77 -9.70
C SER A 159 10.14 -2.22 -8.82
N ARG A 160 10.37 -2.81 -7.63
CA ARG A 160 11.48 -2.45 -6.75
C ARG A 160 12.83 -2.76 -7.38
N ARG A 161 12.95 -3.94 -8.01
CA ARG A 161 14.18 -4.34 -8.71
C ARG A 161 14.47 -3.41 -9.89
N LEU A 162 13.46 -3.03 -10.65
CA LEU A 162 13.59 -2.06 -11.75
C LEU A 162 14.17 -0.72 -11.26
N THR A 163 13.68 -0.23 -10.13
CA THR A 163 14.23 0.97 -9.50
C THR A 163 15.65 0.77 -8.98
N ALA A 164 15.96 -0.36 -8.37
CA ALA A 164 17.27 -0.66 -7.83
C ALA A 164 18.35 -0.65 -8.93
N VAL A 165 18.13 -1.36 -10.04
CA VAL A 165 19.11 -1.42 -11.15
C VAL A 165 19.29 -0.08 -11.88
N ARG A 166 18.31 0.81 -11.79
CA ARG A 166 18.43 2.20 -12.24
C ARG A 166 19.31 3.02 -11.30
N LYS A 167 19.01 2.97 -9.99
CA LYS A 167 19.69 3.79 -8.97
C LYS A 167 21.15 3.38 -8.74
N ASP A 168 21.45 2.08 -8.80
CA ASP A 168 22.83 1.57 -8.62
C ASP A 168 23.68 1.67 -9.91
N GLY A 169 23.09 2.08 -11.02
CA GLY A 169 23.77 2.25 -12.30
C GLY A 169 24.00 0.96 -13.09
N THR A 170 23.42 -0.17 -12.68
CA THR A 170 23.47 -1.44 -13.44
C THR A 170 22.83 -1.27 -14.82
N VAL A 171 21.72 -0.52 -14.90
CA VAL A 171 21.05 -0.14 -16.15
C VAL A 171 20.84 1.37 -16.19
N PRO A 172 21.89 2.14 -16.50
CA PRO A 172 21.95 3.60 -16.25
C PRO A 172 21.07 4.44 -17.17
N TYR A 173 20.58 3.87 -18.27
CA TYR A 173 19.70 4.55 -19.21
C TYR A 173 18.21 4.46 -18.86
N LEU A 174 17.84 3.73 -17.80
CA LEU A 174 16.48 3.73 -17.28
C LEU A 174 16.13 5.09 -16.68
N ARG A 175 14.84 5.44 -16.77
CA ARG A 175 14.25 6.62 -16.14
C ARG A 175 13.31 6.20 -15.01
N PRO A 176 12.87 7.13 -14.13
CA PRO A 176 12.16 6.76 -12.91
C PRO A 176 10.78 6.12 -13.11
N ASP A 177 10.06 6.43 -14.20
CA ASP A 177 8.71 5.92 -14.44
C ASP A 177 8.72 4.49 -14.98
N GLY A 178 7.86 3.64 -14.43
CA GLY A 178 7.72 2.27 -14.88
C GLY A 178 6.57 1.54 -14.23
N LYS A 179 6.14 0.47 -14.91
CA LYS A 179 5.08 -0.44 -14.46
C LYS A 179 5.50 -1.88 -14.66
N THR A 180 5.02 -2.75 -13.78
CA THR A 180 5.13 -4.19 -13.92
C THR A 180 3.77 -4.84 -13.80
N GLN A 181 3.53 -5.92 -14.54
CA GLN A 181 2.32 -6.70 -14.46
C GLN A 181 2.68 -8.18 -14.47
N VAL A 182 2.02 -8.96 -13.63
CA VAL A 182 2.29 -10.39 -13.45
C VAL A 182 0.99 -11.16 -13.55
N THR A 183 0.99 -12.21 -14.38
CA THR A 183 -0.12 -13.16 -14.51
C THR A 183 0.35 -14.52 -14.01
N ILE A 184 -0.35 -15.05 -13.00
CA ILE A 184 -0.11 -16.37 -12.40
C ILE A 184 -1.27 -17.30 -12.74
N GLU A 185 -0.95 -18.53 -13.09
CA GLU A 185 -1.91 -19.61 -13.21
C GLU A 185 -2.09 -20.32 -11.85
N TYR A 186 -3.35 -20.50 -11.48
CA TYR A 186 -3.77 -21.18 -10.26
C TYR A 186 -4.48 -22.50 -10.59
N ALA A 187 -4.15 -23.56 -9.89
CA ALA A 187 -4.92 -24.78 -9.83
C ALA A 187 -5.71 -24.83 -8.51
N GLY A 188 -7.02 -24.55 -8.58
CA GLY A 188 -7.76 -24.23 -7.36
C GLY A 188 -7.24 -22.93 -6.73
N ASP A 189 -6.78 -23.02 -5.48
CA ASP A 189 -6.22 -21.86 -4.74
C ASP A 189 -4.67 -21.88 -4.67
N GLN A 190 -4.02 -22.79 -5.39
CA GLN A 190 -2.56 -22.89 -5.40
C GLN A 190 -1.96 -22.27 -6.66
N PRO A 191 -0.99 -21.35 -6.55
CA PRO A 191 -0.25 -20.85 -7.70
C PRO A 191 0.63 -21.98 -8.24
N VAL A 192 0.58 -22.22 -9.56
CA VAL A 192 1.29 -23.36 -10.17
C VAL A 192 2.25 -22.96 -11.29
N ARG A 193 1.97 -21.86 -12.00
CA ARG A 193 2.79 -21.44 -13.14
C ARG A 193 2.81 -19.92 -13.29
N LEU A 194 3.96 -19.38 -13.61
CA LEU A 194 4.10 -18.00 -14.07
C LEU A 194 3.78 -17.94 -15.56
N ASP A 195 2.70 -17.29 -15.94
CA ASP A 195 2.24 -17.21 -17.33
C ASP A 195 2.86 -16.04 -18.09
N THR A 196 2.68 -14.83 -17.58
CA THR A 196 3.11 -13.61 -18.28
C THR A 196 3.70 -12.60 -17.30
N VAL A 197 4.79 -11.95 -17.75
CA VAL A 197 5.37 -10.77 -17.11
C VAL A 197 5.40 -9.64 -18.14
N VAL A 198 4.87 -8.48 -17.79
CA VAL A 198 4.98 -7.25 -18.58
C VAL A 198 5.81 -6.23 -17.79
N VAL A 199 6.80 -5.65 -18.44
CA VAL A 199 7.58 -4.53 -17.88
C VAL A 199 7.52 -3.38 -18.85
N SER A 200 6.94 -2.26 -18.42
CA SER A 200 6.96 -0.99 -19.16
C SER A 200 7.82 -0.01 -18.40
N THR A 201 8.90 0.46 -19.00
CA THR A 201 9.85 1.34 -18.31
C THR A 201 10.30 2.48 -19.19
N GLN A 202 10.32 3.68 -18.62
CA GLN A 202 10.87 4.87 -19.24
C GLN A 202 12.38 4.71 -19.40
N HIS A 203 12.92 5.15 -20.52
CA HIS A 203 14.33 5.05 -20.86
C HIS A 203 14.85 6.30 -21.57
N ALA A 204 16.17 6.45 -21.67
CA ALA A 204 16.80 7.48 -22.47
C ALA A 204 16.50 7.30 -23.96
N ASP A 205 16.57 8.39 -24.72
CA ASP A 205 16.40 8.32 -26.17
C ASP A 205 17.55 7.56 -26.85
N GLY A 206 17.27 6.98 -28.01
CA GLY A 206 18.27 6.25 -28.82
C GLY A 206 18.60 4.84 -28.32
N ILE A 207 17.87 4.28 -27.35
CA ILE A 207 18.08 2.92 -26.85
C ILE A 207 17.46 1.88 -27.78
N ASP A 208 18.23 0.84 -28.13
CA ASP A 208 17.72 -0.33 -28.86
C ASP A 208 16.84 -1.16 -27.92
N LEU A 209 15.55 -1.24 -28.25
CA LEU A 209 14.56 -1.89 -27.37
C LEU A 209 14.70 -3.42 -27.34
N GLU A 210 15.13 -4.05 -28.43
CA GLU A 210 15.23 -5.51 -28.52
C GLU A 210 16.61 -6.01 -28.04
N LYS A 211 17.67 -5.39 -28.58
CA LYS A 211 19.05 -5.87 -28.38
C LYS A 211 19.68 -5.39 -27.07
N LEU A 212 19.16 -4.31 -26.47
CA LEU A 212 19.69 -3.75 -25.23
C LEU A 212 18.63 -3.79 -24.12
N LEU A 213 17.54 -3.01 -24.22
CA LEU A 213 16.56 -2.89 -23.14
C LEU A 213 15.94 -4.26 -22.78
N GLY A 214 15.43 -5.00 -23.75
CA GLY A 214 14.80 -6.30 -23.53
C GLY A 214 15.74 -7.33 -22.89
N VAL A 215 17.03 -7.31 -23.30
CA VAL A 215 18.07 -8.18 -22.74
C VAL A 215 18.38 -7.80 -21.29
N ASP A 216 18.59 -6.53 -21.01
CA ASP A 216 18.94 -6.05 -19.67
C ASP A 216 17.78 -6.22 -18.68
N ILE A 217 16.54 -5.93 -19.09
CA ILE A 217 15.35 -6.17 -18.25
C ILE A 217 15.20 -7.66 -17.92
N ARG A 218 15.35 -8.54 -18.91
CA ARG A 218 15.31 -9.98 -18.66
C ARG A 218 16.38 -10.41 -17.65
N ARG A 219 17.63 -9.96 -17.87
CA ARG A 219 18.80 -10.40 -17.09
C ARG A 219 18.84 -9.80 -15.68
N HIS A 220 18.55 -8.51 -15.54
CA HIS A 220 18.82 -7.76 -14.30
C HIS A 220 17.58 -7.52 -13.48
N VAL A 221 16.38 -7.59 -14.07
CA VAL A 221 15.12 -7.34 -13.37
C VAL A 221 14.31 -8.62 -13.20
N VAL A 222 14.03 -9.35 -14.30
CA VAL A 222 13.07 -10.46 -14.26
C VAL A 222 13.70 -11.74 -13.73
N ALA A 223 14.83 -12.20 -14.28
CA ALA A 223 15.44 -13.48 -13.91
C ALA A 223 15.74 -13.59 -12.40
N PRO A 224 16.33 -12.59 -11.71
CA PRO A 224 16.61 -12.69 -10.29
C PRO A 224 15.38 -12.87 -9.40
N GLU A 225 14.22 -12.37 -9.83
CA GLU A 225 12.98 -12.47 -9.06
C GLU A 225 12.17 -13.73 -9.39
N VAL A 226 12.33 -14.25 -10.62
CA VAL A 226 11.57 -15.41 -11.12
C VAL A 226 12.25 -16.71 -10.77
N ASP A 227 13.59 -16.79 -10.82
CA ASP A 227 14.36 -18.01 -10.56
C ASP A 227 14.15 -18.56 -9.13
N ALA A 228 13.74 -17.70 -8.20
CA ALA A 228 13.51 -18.05 -6.78
C ALA A 228 12.06 -18.47 -6.45
N LEU A 229 11.15 -18.49 -7.44
CA LEU A 229 9.71 -18.66 -7.15
C LEU A 229 9.29 -20.08 -6.81
N GLY A 230 10.03 -21.12 -7.26
CA GLY A 230 9.64 -22.52 -7.09
C GLY A 230 8.39 -22.93 -7.87
N LEU A 231 7.97 -22.14 -8.86
CA LEU A 231 6.88 -22.42 -9.80
C LEU A 231 7.41 -22.87 -11.14
N ASP A 232 6.50 -23.39 -11.99
CA ASP A 232 6.81 -23.60 -13.40
C ASP A 232 6.97 -22.24 -14.11
N THR A 233 8.17 -22.01 -14.63
CA THR A 233 8.57 -20.80 -15.37
C THR A 233 9.09 -21.11 -16.77
N SER A 234 8.91 -22.34 -17.27
CA SER A 234 9.49 -22.82 -18.53
C SER A 234 9.00 -22.06 -19.76
N ASP A 235 7.74 -21.61 -19.76
CA ASP A 235 7.07 -20.96 -20.90
C ASP A 235 6.60 -19.54 -20.57
N VAL A 236 7.34 -18.81 -19.73
CA VAL A 236 6.97 -17.42 -19.35
C VAL A 236 7.02 -16.49 -20.56
N ARG A 237 5.91 -15.85 -20.85
CA ARG A 237 5.84 -14.79 -21.84
C ARG A 237 6.29 -13.46 -21.23
N LEU A 238 7.48 -12.99 -21.61
CA LEU A 238 7.99 -11.69 -21.18
C LEU A 238 7.74 -10.64 -22.28
N LEU A 239 7.03 -9.57 -21.91
CA LEU A 239 6.77 -8.41 -22.76
C LEU A 239 7.46 -7.17 -22.14
N VAL A 240 8.44 -6.61 -22.86
CA VAL A 240 9.16 -5.40 -22.45
C VAL A 240 8.79 -4.27 -23.39
N ASN A 241 8.26 -3.16 -22.85
CA ASN A 241 7.78 -2.01 -23.62
C ASN A 241 6.98 -2.40 -24.88
N PRO A 242 5.88 -3.15 -24.75
CA PRO A 242 5.15 -3.69 -25.92
C PRO A 242 4.57 -2.60 -26.83
N THR A 243 4.43 -1.37 -26.35
CA THR A 243 4.05 -0.21 -27.16
C THR A 243 5.22 0.41 -27.92
N GLY A 244 6.44 -0.06 -27.68
CA GLY A 244 7.65 0.49 -28.27
C GLY A 244 8.33 1.54 -27.38
N ARG A 245 8.77 2.64 -27.99
CA ARG A 245 9.52 3.71 -27.33
C ARG A 245 8.76 4.34 -26.16
N PHE A 246 9.44 4.45 -24.99
CA PHE A 246 8.93 5.10 -23.79
C PHE A 246 9.97 6.10 -23.23
N VAL A 247 10.17 7.21 -23.93
CA VAL A 247 11.09 8.28 -23.55
C VAL A 247 10.36 9.38 -22.78
N ILE A 248 9.17 9.77 -23.23
CA ILE A 248 8.30 10.71 -22.51
C ILE A 248 7.52 9.92 -21.48
N GLY A 249 7.73 10.22 -20.21
CA GLY A 249 7.09 9.56 -19.06
C GLY A 249 7.14 10.46 -17.83
N GLY A 250 6.73 9.90 -16.69
CA GLY A 250 6.57 10.66 -15.47
C GLY A 250 5.53 11.77 -15.60
N PRO A 251 5.58 12.84 -14.79
CA PRO A 251 4.63 13.95 -14.81
C PRO A 251 4.50 14.69 -16.15
N MET A 252 5.50 14.57 -17.03
CA MET A 252 5.42 15.11 -18.37
C MET A 252 4.53 14.26 -19.30
N GLY A 253 4.44 12.95 -19.02
CA GLY A 253 3.64 12.03 -19.82
C GLY A 253 2.18 11.97 -19.36
N ASP A 254 1.96 11.97 -18.05
CA ASP A 254 0.63 11.89 -17.43
C ASP A 254 0.61 12.58 -16.07
N ALA A 255 -0.52 13.16 -15.70
CA ALA A 255 -0.70 13.76 -14.39
C ALA A 255 -0.86 12.70 -13.30
N GLY A 256 -0.31 12.95 -12.12
CA GLY A 256 -0.46 12.11 -10.94
C GLY A 256 -1.28 12.77 -9.84
N LEU A 257 -1.89 11.93 -9.01
CA LEU A 257 -2.67 12.34 -7.84
C LEU A 257 -2.46 11.34 -6.70
N THR A 258 -2.42 11.84 -5.47
CA THR A 258 -2.41 11.01 -4.26
C THR A 258 -3.63 10.09 -4.24
N GLY A 259 -3.43 8.82 -3.89
CA GLY A 259 -4.52 7.87 -3.67
C GLY A 259 -5.16 7.30 -4.94
N ARG A 260 -4.46 7.32 -6.08
CA ARG A 260 -4.93 6.71 -7.34
C ARG A 260 -4.37 5.33 -7.64
N LYS A 261 -3.64 4.72 -6.72
CA LYS A 261 -3.07 3.37 -6.85
C LYS A 261 -3.47 2.46 -5.69
N ILE A 262 -4.71 2.62 -5.18
CA ILE A 262 -5.20 1.95 -3.98
C ILE A 262 -5.22 0.43 -4.08
N ILE A 263 -5.38 -0.13 -5.26
CA ILE A 263 -5.33 -1.58 -5.49
C ILE A 263 -3.88 -2.08 -5.52
N VAL A 264 -2.97 -1.31 -6.10
CA VAL A 264 -1.52 -1.56 -6.03
C VAL A 264 -1.01 -1.46 -4.59
N ASP A 265 -1.52 -0.50 -3.82
CA ASP A 265 -1.14 -0.30 -2.43
C ASP A 265 -1.55 -1.45 -1.50
N THR A 266 -2.53 -2.25 -1.90
CA THR A 266 -3.14 -3.30 -1.08
C THR A 266 -2.84 -4.70 -1.62
N TYR A 267 -3.80 -5.36 -2.25
CA TYR A 267 -3.71 -6.79 -2.57
C TYR A 267 -3.77 -7.10 -4.08
N GLY A 268 -3.61 -6.10 -4.96
CA GLY A 268 -3.54 -6.28 -6.41
C GLY A 268 -4.83 -6.85 -7.03
N GLY A 269 -5.97 -6.64 -6.38
CA GLY A 269 -7.27 -7.13 -6.83
C GLY A 269 -7.67 -8.51 -6.28
N MET A 270 -6.82 -9.17 -5.48
CA MET A 270 -7.16 -10.47 -4.88
C MET A 270 -8.20 -10.35 -3.77
N ALA A 271 -8.21 -9.23 -3.07
CA ALA A 271 -9.19 -8.89 -2.03
C ALA A 271 -10.13 -7.78 -2.49
N ARG A 272 -11.28 -7.66 -1.82
CA ARG A 272 -12.15 -6.49 -1.93
C ARG A 272 -11.44 -5.25 -1.41
N HIS A 273 -11.97 -4.08 -1.75
CA HIS A 273 -11.42 -2.81 -1.29
C HIS A 273 -12.57 -1.86 -0.90
N GLY A 274 -12.39 -1.12 0.19
CA GLY A 274 -13.40 -0.17 0.68
C GLY A 274 -13.40 1.18 -0.03
N GLY A 275 -12.36 1.47 -0.83
CA GLY A 275 -12.22 2.71 -1.60
C GLY A 275 -11.33 3.78 -0.94
N GLY A 276 -10.98 3.64 0.34
CA GLY A 276 -10.13 4.61 1.05
C GLY A 276 -8.66 4.57 0.61
N ALA A 277 -8.07 5.73 0.36
CA ALA A 277 -6.65 5.90 0.11
C ALA A 277 -5.87 6.07 1.43
N PHE A 278 -4.56 5.78 1.42
CA PHE A 278 -3.71 5.81 2.60
C PHE A 278 -2.84 7.07 2.69
N SER A 279 -2.03 7.32 1.65
CA SER A 279 -0.99 8.35 1.67
C SER A 279 -1.55 9.74 1.98
N GLY A 280 -0.80 10.50 2.79
CA GLY A 280 -1.17 11.84 3.23
C GLY A 280 -2.15 11.91 4.39
N LYS A 281 -2.65 10.77 4.90
CA LYS A 281 -3.59 10.68 6.02
C LYS A 281 -2.89 10.25 7.30
N ASP A 282 -3.06 11.00 8.39
CA ASP A 282 -2.63 10.58 9.73
C ASP A 282 -3.50 9.42 10.25
N PRO A 283 -3.04 8.65 11.28
CA PRO A 283 -3.71 7.42 11.70
C PRO A 283 -5.08 7.63 12.37
N SER A 284 -5.53 8.85 12.62
CA SER A 284 -6.93 9.09 13.04
C SER A 284 -7.94 8.80 11.93
N LYS A 285 -7.49 8.77 10.67
CA LYS A 285 -8.29 8.37 9.52
C LYS A 285 -8.34 6.85 9.45
N VAL A 286 -9.51 6.28 9.71
CA VAL A 286 -9.74 4.83 9.71
C VAL A 286 -9.52 4.18 8.35
N ASP A 287 -9.63 4.93 7.25
CA ASP A 287 -9.23 4.47 5.92
C ASP A 287 -7.82 3.86 5.93
N ARG A 288 -6.90 4.47 6.67
CA ARG A 288 -5.53 4.01 6.80
C ARG A 288 -5.34 3.07 7.98
N SER A 289 -5.62 3.52 9.19
CA SER A 289 -5.34 2.77 10.41
C SER A 289 -6.13 1.46 10.52
N ALA A 290 -7.40 1.46 10.15
CA ALA A 290 -8.21 0.24 10.19
C ALA A 290 -7.87 -0.73 9.03
N ALA A 291 -7.46 -0.24 7.86
CA ALA A 291 -6.93 -1.12 6.81
C ALA A 291 -5.66 -1.83 7.26
N TYR A 292 -4.76 -1.13 7.96
CA TYR A 292 -3.57 -1.73 8.57
C TYR A 292 -3.94 -2.75 9.67
N ALA A 293 -4.90 -2.43 10.52
CA ALA A 293 -5.40 -3.37 11.52
C ALA A 293 -6.01 -4.61 10.87
N MET A 294 -6.77 -4.47 9.79
CA MET A 294 -7.35 -5.61 9.08
C MET A 294 -6.28 -6.49 8.43
N ARG A 295 -5.18 -5.91 7.93
CA ARG A 295 -4.02 -6.70 7.49
C ARG A 295 -3.41 -7.47 8.66
N TRP A 296 -3.21 -6.84 9.80
CA TRP A 296 -2.69 -7.46 11.01
C TRP A 296 -3.56 -8.62 11.48
N VAL A 297 -4.90 -8.44 11.53
CA VAL A 297 -5.87 -9.49 11.85
C VAL A 297 -5.79 -10.65 10.87
N ALA A 298 -5.89 -10.39 9.56
CA ALA A 298 -5.86 -11.42 8.53
C ALA A 298 -4.55 -12.22 8.55
N LYS A 299 -3.42 -11.54 8.69
CA LYS A 299 -2.10 -12.16 8.73
C LYS A 299 -1.95 -13.07 9.95
N ASN A 300 -2.39 -12.64 11.13
CA ASN A 300 -2.39 -13.46 12.35
C ASN A 300 -3.31 -14.67 12.24
N ALA A 301 -4.47 -14.56 11.59
CA ALA A 301 -5.38 -15.68 11.41
C ALA A 301 -4.76 -16.79 10.53
N VAL A 302 -4.08 -16.43 9.44
CA VAL A 302 -3.36 -17.40 8.60
C VAL A 302 -2.13 -17.95 9.32
N ALA A 303 -1.35 -17.12 10.00
CA ALA A 303 -0.21 -17.55 10.79
C ALA A 303 -0.61 -18.48 11.95
N ALA A 304 -1.80 -18.29 12.53
CA ALA A 304 -2.39 -19.18 13.53
C ALA A 304 -2.83 -20.53 12.94
N GLY A 305 -2.85 -20.69 11.62
CA GLY A 305 -3.32 -21.90 10.95
C GLY A 305 -4.84 -22.06 10.93
N LEU A 306 -5.60 -20.97 11.15
CA LEU A 306 -7.07 -21.01 11.18
C LEU A 306 -7.67 -21.10 9.77
N ALA A 307 -6.97 -20.63 8.77
CA ALA A 307 -7.32 -20.76 7.35
C ALA A 307 -6.05 -20.61 6.51
N THR A 308 -6.03 -21.13 5.28
CA THR A 308 -4.95 -20.84 4.32
C THR A 308 -5.19 -19.57 3.53
N ARG A 309 -6.42 -19.03 3.59
CA ARG A 309 -6.85 -17.82 2.91
C ARG A 309 -7.97 -17.17 3.69
N ILE A 310 -7.85 -15.88 3.99
CA ILE A 310 -8.85 -15.13 4.75
C ILE A 310 -8.98 -13.70 4.25
N GLU A 311 -10.19 -13.21 4.20
CA GLU A 311 -10.54 -11.80 4.03
C GLU A 311 -11.36 -11.35 5.24
N VAL A 312 -11.03 -10.20 5.79
CA VAL A 312 -11.75 -9.59 6.92
C VAL A 312 -12.20 -8.18 6.54
N GLN A 313 -13.41 -7.81 6.95
CA GLN A 313 -13.95 -6.47 6.76
C GLN A 313 -14.31 -5.87 8.11
N VAL A 314 -13.95 -4.61 8.33
CA VAL A 314 -14.48 -3.79 9.43
C VAL A 314 -15.18 -2.57 8.87
N ALA A 315 -16.24 -2.11 9.53
CA ALA A 315 -16.98 -0.92 9.15
C ALA A 315 -17.17 0.02 10.34
N TYR A 316 -17.10 1.34 10.08
CA TYR A 316 -17.26 2.41 11.06
C TYR A 316 -18.35 3.39 10.64
N ALA A 317 -19.01 4.00 11.65
CA ALA A 317 -19.79 5.20 11.49
C ALA A 317 -19.00 6.40 11.98
N ILE A 318 -19.11 7.54 11.28
CA ILE A 318 -18.43 8.78 11.69
C ILE A 318 -18.75 9.14 13.15
N GLY A 319 -17.73 9.51 13.91
CA GLY A 319 -17.86 9.92 15.30
C GLY A 319 -18.17 8.80 16.29
N LYS A 320 -18.22 7.53 15.88
CA LYS A 320 -18.33 6.37 16.78
C LYS A 320 -16.98 5.70 16.99
N ALA A 321 -16.72 5.24 18.22
CA ALA A 321 -15.52 4.49 18.54
C ALA A 321 -15.68 3.00 18.18
N ALA A 322 -16.80 2.37 18.55
CA ALA A 322 -17.02 0.97 18.25
C ALA A 322 -17.31 0.74 16.74
N PRO A 323 -16.71 -0.29 16.14
CA PRO A 323 -17.08 -0.72 14.80
C PRO A 323 -18.57 -1.06 14.73
N VAL A 324 -19.21 -0.77 13.59
CA VAL A 324 -20.61 -1.13 13.34
C VAL A 324 -20.76 -2.51 12.69
N GLY A 325 -19.67 -3.12 12.23
CA GLY A 325 -19.67 -4.46 11.65
C GLY A 325 -18.28 -5.06 11.53
N LEU A 326 -18.21 -6.37 11.68
CA LEU A 326 -17.06 -7.22 11.39
C LEU A 326 -17.54 -8.42 10.57
N PHE A 327 -16.91 -8.67 9.42
CA PHE A 327 -17.19 -9.80 8.55
C PHE A 327 -15.92 -10.58 8.27
N VAL A 328 -16.04 -11.91 8.21
CA VAL A 328 -14.92 -12.83 7.96
C VAL A 328 -15.32 -13.80 6.84
N GLU A 329 -14.44 -13.94 5.85
CA GLU A 329 -14.58 -14.89 4.75
C GLU A 329 -13.30 -15.74 4.65
N THR A 330 -13.45 -17.04 4.73
CA THR A 330 -12.34 -18.01 4.70
C THR A 330 -12.25 -18.80 3.40
N PHE A 331 -13.18 -18.57 2.49
CA PHE A 331 -13.22 -19.20 1.16
C PHE A 331 -13.22 -20.73 1.20
N GLY A 332 -13.75 -21.33 2.29
CA GLY A 332 -13.78 -22.78 2.48
C GLY A 332 -12.41 -23.39 2.84
N THR A 333 -11.47 -22.58 3.33
CA THR A 333 -10.11 -23.03 3.71
C THR A 333 -9.90 -23.08 5.22
N GLU A 334 -10.93 -22.84 5.99
CA GLU A 334 -10.91 -22.85 7.45
C GLU A 334 -10.60 -24.23 8.04
N THR A 335 -9.93 -24.22 9.18
CA THR A 335 -9.60 -25.43 9.98
C THR A 335 -10.58 -25.62 11.15
N VAL A 336 -11.31 -24.57 11.52
CA VAL A 336 -12.35 -24.55 12.55
C VAL A 336 -13.57 -23.76 12.03
N ASP A 337 -14.70 -23.86 12.72
CA ASP A 337 -15.92 -23.14 12.35
C ASP A 337 -15.64 -21.62 12.14
N PRO A 338 -16.00 -21.04 10.99
CA PRO A 338 -15.79 -19.61 10.71
C PRO A 338 -16.38 -18.67 11.76
N THR A 339 -17.48 -19.07 12.40
CA THR A 339 -18.10 -18.29 13.49
C THR A 339 -17.16 -18.17 14.69
N LYS A 340 -16.41 -19.24 15.00
CA LYS A 340 -15.40 -19.22 16.07
C LYS A 340 -14.21 -18.32 15.71
N ILE A 341 -13.80 -18.31 14.43
CA ILE A 341 -12.74 -17.42 13.96
C ILE A 341 -13.16 -15.95 14.14
N GLN A 342 -14.39 -15.62 13.75
CA GLN A 342 -14.91 -14.26 13.91
C GLN A 342 -15.02 -13.85 15.40
N GLN A 343 -15.48 -14.74 16.26
CA GLN A 343 -15.55 -14.50 17.72
C GLN A 343 -14.14 -14.29 18.30
N ALA A 344 -13.19 -15.17 17.97
CA ALA A 344 -11.82 -15.06 18.41
C ALA A 344 -11.16 -13.74 17.98
N ILE A 345 -11.42 -13.27 16.76
CA ILE A 345 -10.97 -11.96 16.30
C ILE A 345 -11.51 -10.85 17.19
N GLY A 346 -12.80 -10.88 17.52
CA GLY A 346 -13.43 -9.88 18.42
C GLY A 346 -12.93 -9.94 19.87
N GLU A 347 -12.42 -11.08 20.34
CA GLU A 347 -11.84 -11.24 21.67
C GLU A 347 -10.38 -10.78 21.74
N VAL A 348 -9.60 -11.04 20.70
CA VAL A 348 -8.14 -10.80 20.67
C VAL A 348 -7.78 -9.39 20.22
N PHE A 349 -8.58 -8.78 19.36
CA PHE A 349 -8.29 -7.47 18.75
C PHE A 349 -9.34 -6.42 19.16
N ASP A 350 -8.87 -5.34 19.76
CA ASP A 350 -9.68 -4.14 19.97
C ASP A 350 -9.63 -3.26 18.70
N LEU A 351 -10.72 -3.26 17.94
CA LEU A 351 -10.79 -2.57 16.65
C LEU A 351 -11.30 -1.12 16.76
N ARG A 352 -11.34 -0.54 17.96
CA ARG A 352 -11.62 0.89 18.12
C ARG A 352 -10.43 1.73 17.64
N PRO A 353 -10.65 2.91 17.01
CA PRO A 353 -9.56 3.69 16.43
C PRO A 353 -8.39 3.98 17.36
N ALA A 354 -8.67 4.40 18.61
CA ALA A 354 -7.62 4.68 19.59
C ALA A 354 -6.84 3.41 20.00
N ALA A 355 -7.49 2.25 20.06
CA ALA A 355 -6.83 0.98 20.35
C ALA A 355 -5.90 0.55 19.19
N ILE A 356 -6.36 0.68 17.96
CA ILE A 356 -5.55 0.39 16.75
C ILE A 356 -4.28 1.26 16.75
N ILE A 357 -4.43 2.57 16.98
CA ILE A 357 -3.32 3.51 17.02
C ILE A 357 -2.31 3.12 18.11
N ARG A 358 -2.78 2.75 19.30
CA ARG A 358 -1.95 2.30 20.41
C ARG A 358 -1.24 0.98 20.12
N ASP A 359 -1.99 -0.03 19.66
CA ASP A 359 -1.49 -1.40 19.54
C ASP A 359 -0.52 -1.56 18.37
N LEU A 360 -0.69 -0.77 17.31
CA LEU A 360 0.22 -0.71 16.17
C LEU A 360 1.23 0.45 16.27
N ASP A 361 1.22 1.23 17.36
CA ASP A 361 2.14 2.36 17.58
C ASP A 361 2.26 3.30 16.37
N LEU A 362 1.10 3.80 15.90
CA LEU A 362 0.97 4.52 14.64
C LEU A 362 1.33 6.02 14.70
N LEU A 363 1.58 6.59 15.90
CA LEU A 363 1.94 8.01 16.04
C LEU A 363 3.44 8.28 15.78
N ARG A 364 4.02 7.56 14.83
CA ARG A 364 5.43 7.64 14.44
C ARG A 364 5.58 7.99 12.96
N PRO A 365 6.72 8.58 12.55
CA PRO A 365 7.01 8.87 11.14
C PRO A 365 7.44 7.57 10.40
N ILE A 366 6.49 6.70 10.07
CA ILE A 366 6.72 5.38 9.45
C ILE A 366 6.06 5.24 8.07
N TYR A 367 5.49 6.31 7.54
CA TYR A 367 4.59 6.27 6.38
C TYR A 367 5.28 6.49 5.04
N ALA A 368 6.26 7.38 4.93
CA ALA A 368 6.95 7.64 3.68
C ALA A 368 7.54 6.38 3.00
N PRO A 369 8.13 5.40 3.72
CA PRO A 369 8.61 4.17 3.10
C PRO A 369 7.51 3.28 2.49
N THR A 370 6.24 3.46 2.89
CA THR A 370 5.11 2.67 2.38
C THR A 370 4.53 3.22 1.07
N ALA A 371 4.90 4.44 0.68
CA ALA A 371 4.32 5.14 -0.45
C ALA A 371 4.56 4.46 -1.81
N ALA A 372 5.51 3.55 -1.92
CA ALA A 372 5.75 2.75 -3.12
C ALA A 372 5.97 1.27 -2.76
N TYR A 373 5.67 0.38 -3.71
CA TYR A 373 5.86 -1.09 -3.61
C TYR A 373 4.93 -1.78 -2.60
N GLY A 374 3.75 -1.21 -2.36
CA GLY A 374 2.71 -1.74 -1.48
C GLY A 374 2.90 -1.42 0.00
N HIS A 375 1.79 -1.39 0.71
CA HIS A 375 1.74 -1.17 2.17
C HIS A 375 1.81 -2.48 2.94
N PHE A 376 1.60 -3.62 2.28
CA PHE A 376 1.51 -4.95 2.89
C PHE A 376 2.55 -5.93 2.31
N GLY A 377 2.93 -6.92 3.13
CA GLY A 377 3.91 -7.94 2.74
C GLY A 377 5.34 -7.40 2.61
N ARG A 378 5.66 -6.29 3.25
CA ARG A 378 6.99 -5.68 3.22
C ARG A 378 7.93 -6.40 4.17
N THR A 379 9.13 -6.70 3.68
CA THR A 379 10.23 -7.31 4.47
C THR A 379 11.47 -6.43 4.53
N ASP A 380 11.49 -5.36 3.76
CA ASP A 380 12.57 -4.37 3.67
C ASP A 380 12.42 -3.22 4.66
N VAL A 381 11.25 -3.06 5.26
CA VAL A 381 10.92 -2.08 6.29
C VAL A 381 10.14 -2.77 7.42
N GLU A 382 10.39 -2.35 8.65
CA GLU A 382 9.67 -2.87 9.81
C GLU A 382 8.32 -2.12 9.94
N LEU A 383 7.22 -2.86 9.74
CA LEU A 383 5.86 -2.34 9.80
C LEU A 383 5.05 -3.11 10.85
N PRO A 384 4.45 -2.43 11.84
CA PRO A 384 3.77 -3.09 12.96
C PRO A 384 2.63 -4.02 12.54
N TRP A 385 1.90 -3.67 11.49
CA TRP A 385 0.78 -4.48 10.97
C TRP A 385 1.19 -5.76 10.23
N GLU A 386 2.48 -5.97 10.03
CA GLU A 386 3.04 -7.22 9.50
C GLU A 386 3.47 -8.20 10.62
N SER A 387 3.31 -7.84 11.89
CA SER A 387 3.59 -8.73 13.02
C SER A 387 2.58 -9.89 13.11
N THR A 388 3.05 -11.05 13.54
CA THR A 388 2.22 -12.24 13.84
C THR A 388 2.14 -12.54 15.34
N ASP A 389 2.30 -11.51 16.17
CA ASP A 389 2.38 -11.53 17.63
C ASP A 389 1.08 -11.99 18.34
N ARG A 390 -0.03 -12.01 17.63
CA ARG A 390 -1.35 -12.43 18.14
C ARG A 390 -1.77 -13.84 17.66
N ALA A 391 -0.94 -14.52 16.87
CA ALA A 391 -1.30 -15.81 16.26
C ALA A 391 -1.64 -16.89 17.31
N ASP A 392 -0.83 -17.03 18.37
CA ASP A 392 -1.07 -18.03 19.41
C ASP A 392 -2.31 -17.71 20.24
N ALA A 393 -2.53 -16.43 20.57
CA ALA A 393 -3.73 -16.00 21.28
C ALA A 393 -5.00 -16.25 20.44
N LEU A 394 -4.91 -15.97 19.14
CA LEU A 394 -6.03 -16.17 18.21
C LEU A 394 -6.35 -17.66 18.03
N ARG A 395 -5.33 -18.52 17.93
CA ARG A 395 -5.49 -19.98 17.88
C ARG A 395 -6.20 -20.50 19.12
N ALA A 396 -5.74 -20.07 20.31
CA ALA A 396 -6.32 -20.49 21.57
C ALA A 396 -7.80 -20.04 21.71
N ALA A 397 -8.11 -18.78 21.36
CA ALA A 397 -9.47 -18.24 21.40
C ALA A 397 -10.41 -18.96 20.43
N ALA A 398 -9.92 -19.36 19.25
CA ALA A 398 -10.70 -20.14 18.29
C ALA A 398 -10.89 -21.62 18.68
N GLY A 399 -10.16 -22.11 19.68
CA GLY A 399 -10.20 -23.51 20.12
C GLY A 399 -9.55 -24.48 19.12
N ALA A 400 -8.47 -24.04 18.43
CA ALA A 400 -7.75 -24.79 17.41
C ALA A 400 -6.44 -25.37 17.95
#